data_acb18b6907410e73f39b5a683be25d69
#
_entry.id   acb18b6907410e73f39b5a683be25d69
#
_cell.length_a   1.000
_cell.length_b   1.000
_cell.length_c   1.000
_cell.angle_alpha   90.00
_cell.angle_beta   90.00
_cell.angle_gamma   90.00
#
_symmetry.space_group_name_H-M   'P 1'
#
loop_
_entity.id
_entity.type
_entity.pdbx_description
1 polymer ?
#
loop_
_entity_poly.entity_id
_entity_poly.type
_entity_poly.pdbx_seq_one_letter_code
_entity_poly.pdbx_strand_id
1 'polypeptide(L)'
;MNMTDPIADMLTRIRNGVRVKLPKVDIPKSRLKAEIARILKDEGYIANFKIIESEHQGAIRVFLKHGQGDERVITDLQRVSRPGCRIYCGKTEIPRVYGGLGINILSTSRGVMTGREAARTGVGGEIICNIW
;
A
#
# COMPACT_ATOMS: atom_id res chain seq x y z
N MET A 1 -1.51 25.54 8.50
CA MET A 1 -2.43 24.50 8.05
C MET A 1 -1.68 23.19 7.93
N ASN A 2 -2.19 22.15 8.55
CA ASN A 2 -1.55 20.84 8.49
C ASN A 2 -1.97 20.12 7.22
N MET A 3 -0.97 19.67 6.46
CA MET A 3 -1.24 18.79 5.33
C MET A 3 -1.54 17.40 5.86
N THR A 4 -2.64 16.80 5.39
CA THR A 4 -2.99 15.44 5.72
C THR A 4 -2.48 14.50 4.64
N ASP A 5 -2.06 13.31 5.05
CA ASP A 5 -1.65 12.25 4.13
C ASP A 5 -2.43 10.98 4.47
N PRO A 6 -3.61 10.79 3.83
CA PRO A 6 -4.45 9.63 4.10
C PRO A 6 -3.76 8.29 3.78
N ILE A 7 -2.83 8.30 2.82
CA ILE A 7 -2.10 7.08 2.48
C ILE A 7 -1.08 6.74 3.58
N ALA A 8 -0.37 7.75 4.09
CA ALA A 8 0.55 7.53 5.22
C ALA A 8 -0.21 7.02 6.44
N ASP A 9 -1.41 7.55 6.69
CA ASP A 9 -2.26 7.08 7.78
C ASP A 9 -2.65 5.61 7.59
N MET A 10 -3.04 5.22 6.37
CA MET A 10 -3.34 3.82 6.05
C MET A 10 -2.14 2.91 6.34
N LEU A 11 -0.96 3.29 5.86
CA LEU A 11 0.25 2.49 6.07
C LEU A 11 0.59 2.38 7.55
N THR A 12 0.41 3.46 8.31
CA THR A 12 0.66 3.47 9.75
C THR A 12 -0.30 2.54 10.49
N ARG A 13 -1.58 2.56 10.13
CA ARG A 13 -2.58 1.67 10.76
C ARG A 13 -2.24 0.20 10.50
N ILE A 14 -1.84 -0.14 9.29
CA ILE A 14 -1.44 -1.50 8.95
C ILE A 14 -0.16 -1.88 9.70
N ARG A 15 0.83 -1.00 9.71
CA ARG A 15 2.09 -1.22 10.43
C ARG A 15 1.87 -1.50 11.91
N ASN A 16 1.07 -0.66 12.55
CA ASN A 16 0.78 -0.81 13.98
C ASN A 16 -0.01 -2.09 14.25
N GLY A 17 -0.99 -2.42 13.39
CA GLY A 17 -1.75 -3.66 13.51
C GLY A 17 -0.88 -4.90 13.40
N VAL A 18 0.07 -4.89 12.47
CA VAL A 18 1.02 -6.01 12.30
C VAL A 18 1.90 -6.17 13.53
N ARG A 19 2.38 -5.04 14.08
CA ARG A 19 3.27 -5.07 15.26
C ARG A 19 2.62 -5.72 16.48
N VAL A 20 1.34 -5.42 16.71
CA VAL A 20 0.63 -5.97 17.87
C VAL A 20 -0.24 -7.18 17.51
N LYS A 21 -0.07 -7.69 16.30
CA LYS A 21 -0.76 -8.91 15.79
C LYS A 21 -2.27 -8.82 15.88
N LEU A 22 -2.84 -7.68 15.48
CA LEU A 22 -4.29 -7.54 15.37
C LEU A 22 -4.83 -8.41 14.22
N PRO A 23 -6.05 -8.96 14.34
CA PRO A 23 -6.64 -9.72 13.24
C PRO A 23 -7.05 -8.83 12.06
N LYS A 24 -7.44 -7.58 12.34
CA LYS A 24 -7.91 -6.66 11.31
C LYS A 24 -7.72 -5.22 11.75
N VAL A 25 -7.71 -4.31 10.78
CA VAL A 25 -7.72 -2.86 11.02
C VAL A 25 -8.73 -2.21 10.07
N ASP A 26 -9.39 -1.15 10.53
CA ASP A 26 -10.31 -0.39 9.71
C ASP A 26 -9.65 0.93 9.28
N ILE A 27 -9.84 1.27 8.02
CA ILE A 27 -9.22 2.43 7.39
C ILE A 27 -10.33 3.23 6.70
N PRO A 28 -10.36 4.57 6.85
CA PRO A 28 -11.35 5.37 6.12
C PRO A 28 -11.27 5.08 4.62
N LYS A 29 -12.42 4.86 4.00
CA LYS A 29 -12.51 4.42 2.60
C LYS A 29 -12.11 5.52 1.62
N SER A 30 -11.36 5.14 0.59
CA SER A 30 -11.18 5.92 -0.63
C SER A 30 -10.85 4.97 -1.77
N ARG A 31 -11.02 5.44 -3.01
CA ARG A 31 -10.74 4.63 -4.19
C ARG A 31 -9.26 4.21 -4.21
N LEU A 32 -8.36 5.15 -3.97
CA LEU A 32 -6.92 4.88 -4.00
C LEU A 32 -6.53 3.86 -2.93
N LYS A 33 -7.04 4.02 -1.71
CA LYS A 33 -6.74 3.07 -0.62
C LYS A 33 -7.29 1.68 -0.92
N ALA A 34 -8.45 1.58 -1.56
CA ALA A 34 -9.01 0.28 -1.96
C ALA A 34 -8.11 -0.40 -3.00
N GLU A 35 -7.56 0.37 -3.95
CA GLU A 35 -6.62 -0.16 -4.94
C GLU A 35 -5.32 -0.63 -4.28
N ILE A 36 -4.82 0.10 -3.29
CA ILE A 36 -3.64 -0.31 -2.53
C ILE A 36 -3.94 -1.62 -1.78
N ALA A 37 -5.09 -1.73 -1.13
CA ALA A 37 -5.48 -2.94 -0.41
C ALA A 37 -5.57 -4.14 -1.37
N ARG A 38 -6.11 -3.95 -2.57
CA ARG A 38 -6.17 -5.00 -3.59
C ARG A 38 -4.78 -5.51 -3.94
N ILE A 39 -3.84 -4.60 -4.15
CA ILE A 39 -2.45 -4.98 -4.48
C ILE A 39 -1.81 -5.72 -3.30
N LEU A 40 -1.98 -5.25 -2.07
CA LEU A 40 -1.43 -5.92 -0.89
C LEU A 40 -1.97 -7.34 -0.76
N LYS A 41 -3.25 -7.55 -1.06
CA LYS A 41 -3.85 -8.88 -1.07
C LYS A 41 -3.27 -9.75 -2.18
N ASP A 42 -3.22 -9.23 -3.41
CA ASP A 42 -2.72 -9.97 -4.57
C ASP A 42 -1.26 -10.38 -4.40
N GLU A 43 -0.46 -9.54 -3.73
CA GLU A 43 0.95 -9.82 -3.47
C GLU A 43 1.17 -10.63 -2.20
N GLY A 44 0.11 -10.99 -1.48
CA GLY A 44 0.20 -11.86 -0.32
C GLY A 44 0.62 -11.19 0.98
N TYR A 45 0.56 -9.87 1.06
CA TYR A 45 0.93 -9.14 2.27
C TYR A 45 -0.20 -9.06 3.29
N ILE A 46 -1.44 -9.11 2.84
CA ILE A 46 -2.61 -9.18 3.72
C ILE A 46 -3.45 -10.38 3.32
N ALA A 47 -4.29 -10.86 4.25
CA ALA A 47 -5.14 -12.02 3.98
C ALA A 47 -6.31 -11.66 3.06
N ASN A 48 -6.95 -10.53 3.33
CA ASN A 48 -8.12 -10.08 2.58
C ASN A 48 -8.46 -8.65 2.96
N PHE A 49 -9.41 -8.06 2.27
CA PHE A 49 -10.00 -6.78 2.65
C PHE A 49 -11.47 -6.76 2.27
N LYS A 50 -12.22 -5.88 2.91
CA LYS A 50 -13.67 -5.78 2.72
C LYS A 50 -14.08 -4.33 2.81
N ILE A 51 -14.98 -3.91 1.93
CA ILE A 51 -15.52 -2.56 1.96
C ILE A 51 -16.73 -2.56 2.89
N ILE A 52 -16.70 -1.70 3.90
CA ILE A 52 -17.80 -1.52 4.85
C ILE A 52 -18.48 -0.21 4.50
N GLU A 53 -19.69 -0.31 4.00
CA GLU A 53 -20.46 0.88 3.64
C GLU A 53 -21.09 1.53 4.89
N SER A 54 -21.20 2.87 4.86
CA SER A 54 -21.89 3.62 5.89
C SER A 54 -22.51 4.87 5.27
N GLU A 55 -23.36 5.56 6.03
CA GLU A 55 -24.02 6.77 5.56
C GLU A 55 -23.05 7.89 5.22
N HIS A 56 -21.89 7.90 5.85
CA HIS A 56 -20.88 8.94 5.62
C HIS A 56 -19.81 8.49 4.65
N GLN A 57 -18.71 7.99 5.16
CA GLN A 57 -17.57 7.65 4.30
C GLN A 57 -17.42 6.16 4.08
N GLY A 58 -17.72 5.37 5.08
CA GLY A 58 -17.42 3.96 5.05
C GLY A 58 -15.96 3.66 5.39
N ALA A 59 -15.61 2.40 5.39
CA ALA A 59 -14.29 1.95 5.77
C ALA A 59 -13.83 0.80 4.89
N ILE A 60 -12.52 0.61 4.83
CA ILE A 60 -11.90 -0.59 4.29
C ILE A 60 -11.42 -1.39 5.49
N ARG A 61 -11.96 -2.59 5.65
CA ARG A 61 -11.53 -3.51 6.72
C ARG A 61 -10.46 -4.41 6.14
N VAL A 62 -9.24 -4.25 6.62
CA VAL A 62 -8.09 -5.02 6.16
C VAL A 62 -7.86 -6.16 7.14
N PHE A 63 -7.94 -7.39 6.65
CA PHE A 63 -7.66 -8.60 7.45
C PHE A 63 -6.18 -8.90 7.33
N LEU A 64 -5.48 -8.79 8.46
CA LEU A 64 -4.04 -8.92 8.49
C LEU A 64 -3.62 -10.37 8.44
N LYS A 65 -2.40 -10.59 7.94
CA LYS A 65 -1.81 -11.91 7.81
C LYS A 65 -0.58 -11.95 8.71
N HIS A 66 -0.47 -12.98 9.52
CA HIS A 66 0.63 -13.12 10.46
C HIS A 66 1.41 -14.39 10.16
N GLY A 67 2.73 -14.30 10.29
CA GLY A 67 3.60 -15.46 10.21
C GLY A 67 3.56 -16.25 11.52
N GLN A 68 4.30 -17.35 11.55
CA GLN A 68 4.42 -18.19 12.75
C GLN A 68 5.54 -17.64 13.63
N GLY A 69 5.30 -17.59 14.93
CA GLY A 69 6.29 -17.11 15.88
C GLY A 69 6.65 -15.65 15.64
N ASP A 70 7.94 -15.39 15.48
CA ASP A 70 8.46 -14.04 15.23
C ASP A 70 8.51 -13.66 13.76
N GLU A 71 8.08 -14.54 12.86
CA GLU A 71 8.04 -14.24 11.45
C GLU A 71 7.05 -13.11 11.16
N ARG A 72 7.46 -12.18 10.31
CA ARG A 72 6.61 -11.09 9.87
C ARG A 72 6.33 -11.22 8.38
N VAL A 73 5.06 -11.20 8.01
CA VAL A 73 4.65 -11.15 6.61
C VAL A 73 5.00 -9.78 6.03
N ILE A 74 4.77 -8.73 6.79
CA ILE A 74 5.19 -7.36 6.45
C ILE A 74 6.28 -6.94 7.43
N THR A 75 7.45 -6.60 6.91
CA THR A 75 8.52 -6.03 7.73
C THR A 75 8.31 -4.54 7.91
N ASP A 76 8.01 -3.82 6.84
CA ASP A 76 7.71 -2.40 6.92
C ASP A 76 6.91 -1.93 5.70
N LEU A 77 6.25 -0.77 5.89
CA LEU A 77 5.55 -0.05 4.83
C LEU A 77 6.03 1.39 4.88
N GLN A 78 6.55 1.89 3.77
CA GLN A 78 7.16 3.21 3.72
C GLN A 78 6.46 4.09 2.69
N ARG A 79 5.99 5.26 3.14
CA ARG A 79 5.46 6.27 2.24
C ARG A 79 6.60 6.89 1.45
N VAL A 80 6.51 6.94 0.11
CA VAL A 80 7.53 7.53 -0.75
C VAL A 80 7.10 8.92 -1.18
N SER A 81 6.06 9.01 -2.02
CA SER A 81 5.50 10.27 -2.46
C SER A 81 4.63 10.87 -1.35
N ARG A 82 4.73 12.17 -1.13
CA ARG A 82 3.97 12.86 -0.07
C ARG A 82 3.28 14.09 -0.67
N PRO A 83 2.22 14.60 -0.04
CA PRO A 83 1.51 15.77 -0.59
C PRO A 83 2.40 16.96 -0.90
N GLY A 84 3.44 17.21 -0.07
CA GLY A 84 4.37 18.32 -0.29
C GLY A 84 5.61 17.97 -1.10
N CYS A 85 5.78 16.69 -1.47
CA CYS A 85 6.97 16.21 -2.19
C CYS A 85 6.63 14.98 -2.99
N ARG A 86 6.11 15.15 -4.20
CA ARG A 86 5.73 14.05 -5.07
C ARG A 86 6.98 13.45 -5.74
N ILE A 87 7.05 12.13 -5.78
CA ILE A 87 8.17 11.38 -6.34
C ILE A 87 7.67 10.58 -7.54
N TYR A 88 8.29 10.79 -8.69
CA TYR A 88 7.91 10.13 -9.94
C TYR A 88 9.08 9.32 -10.48
N CYS A 89 8.79 8.33 -11.31
CA CYS A 89 9.81 7.59 -12.04
C CYS A 89 9.35 7.32 -13.46
N GLY A 90 10.31 7.28 -14.39
CA GLY A 90 10.05 6.86 -15.76
C GLY A 90 9.95 5.33 -15.86
N LYS A 91 9.44 4.85 -16.98
CA LYS A 91 9.22 3.41 -17.22
C LYS A 91 10.49 2.56 -17.14
N THR A 92 11.65 3.16 -17.39
CA THR A 92 12.95 2.46 -17.35
C THR A 92 13.71 2.73 -16.05
N GLU A 93 13.15 3.55 -15.16
CA GLU A 93 13.82 4.02 -13.95
C GLU A 93 13.08 3.61 -12.68
N ILE A 94 12.24 2.59 -12.76
CA ILE A 94 11.46 2.12 -11.61
C ILE A 94 12.41 1.44 -10.63
N PRO A 95 12.55 1.97 -9.40
CA PRO A 95 13.46 1.38 -8.43
C PRO A 95 12.97 0.03 -7.94
N ARG A 96 13.91 -0.82 -7.52
CA ARG A 96 13.57 -2.08 -6.87
C ARG A 96 13.59 -1.89 -5.37
N VAL A 97 12.70 -2.60 -4.68
CA VAL A 97 12.63 -2.59 -3.22
C VAL A 97 13.31 -3.84 -2.70
N TYR A 98 14.36 -3.67 -1.89
CA TYR A 98 15.15 -4.78 -1.35
C TYR A 98 15.56 -5.79 -2.42
N GLY A 99 16.15 -5.31 -3.52
CA GLY A 99 16.65 -6.19 -4.59
C GLY A 99 15.57 -7.03 -5.25
N GLY A 100 14.30 -6.61 -5.16
CA GLY A 100 13.17 -7.32 -5.74
C GLY A 100 12.40 -8.19 -4.75
N LEU A 101 12.80 -8.23 -3.47
CA LEU A 101 12.09 -8.99 -2.45
C LEU A 101 10.82 -8.27 -1.97
N GLY A 102 10.82 -6.93 -2.04
CA GLY A 102 9.64 -6.13 -1.72
C GLY A 102 8.95 -5.63 -2.98
N ILE A 103 7.93 -4.81 -2.79
CA ILE A 103 7.21 -4.17 -3.89
C ILE A 103 7.14 -2.65 -3.67
N ASN A 104 7.02 -1.92 -4.76
CA ASN A 104 6.51 -0.56 -4.72
C ASN A 104 5.15 -0.52 -5.41
N ILE A 105 4.36 0.46 -5.04
CA ILE A 105 3.05 0.70 -5.63
C ILE A 105 3.10 2.04 -6.33
N LEU A 106 2.74 2.05 -7.61
CA LEU A 106 2.76 3.24 -8.45
C LEU A 106 1.35 3.63 -8.88
N SER A 107 1.12 4.94 -8.97
CA SER A 107 -0.05 5.48 -9.66
C SER A 107 0.39 5.85 -11.08
N THR A 108 -0.16 5.20 -12.08
CA THR A 108 0.20 5.38 -13.48
C THR A 108 -1.01 5.84 -14.30
N SER A 109 -0.76 6.20 -15.55
CA SER A 109 -1.83 6.55 -16.48
C SER A 109 -2.78 5.37 -16.74
N ARG A 110 -2.35 4.15 -16.45
CA ARG A 110 -3.16 2.93 -16.63
C ARG A 110 -3.69 2.37 -15.32
N GLY A 111 -3.63 3.15 -14.25
CA GLY A 111 -4.14 2.77 -12.94
C GLY A 111 -3.05 2.54 -11.90
N VAL A 112 -3.47 2.11 -10.73
CA VAL A 112 -2.58 1.80 -9.61
C VAL A 112 -2.07 0.37 -9.78
N MET A 113 -0.76 0.19 -9.72
CA MET A 113 -0.14 -1.10 -9.96
C MET A 113 1.21 -1.20 -9.25
N THR A 114 1.78 -2.40 -9.19
CA THR A 114 3.13 -2.59 -8.68
C THR A 114 4.14 -2.06 -9.69
N GLY A 115 5.34 -1.72 -9.20
CA GLY A 115 6.44 -1.32 -10.09
C GLY A 115 6.80 -2.38 -11.10
N ARG A 116 6.72 -3.66 -10.70
CA ARG A 116 6.98 -4.78 -11.62
C ARG A 116 5.97 -4.79 -12.77
N GLU A 117 4.69 -4.61 -12.46
CA GLU A 117 3.64 -4.54 -13.46
C GLU A 117 3.80 -3.31 -14.36
N ALA A 118 4.16 -2.16 -13.78
CA ALA A 118 4.40 -0.94 -14.53
C ALA A 118 5.56 -1.11 -15.52
N ALA A 119 6.64 -1.75 -15.09
CA ALA A 119 7.78 -2.05 -15.96
C ALA A 119 7.36 -2.98 -17.10
N ARG A 120 6.57 -4.00 -16.80
CA ARG A 120 6.08 -4.96 -17.79
C ARG A 120 5.16 -4.29 -18.82
N THR A 121 4.30 -3.39 -18.39
CA THR A 121 3.41 -2.67 -19.31
C THR A 121 4.07 -1.48 -19.99
N GLY A 122 5.26 -1.09 -19.55
CA GLY A 122 6.01 0.00 -20.15
C GLY A 122 5.52 1.39 -19.78
N VAL A 123 5.10 1.58 -18.52
CA VAL A 123 4.64 2.88 -18.01
C VAL A 123 5.41 3.26 -16.76
N GLY A 124 5.63 4.56 -16.57
CA GLY A 124 6.11 5.12 -15.32
C GLY A 124 4.96 5.78 -14.56
N GLY A 125 5.27 6.38 -13.42
CA GLY A 125 4.26 7.07 -12.66
C GLY A 125 4.76 7.58 -11.32
N GLU A 126 3.82 7.92 -10.45
CA GLU A 126 4.11 8.38 -9.10
C GLU A 126 4.34 7.17 -8.19
N ILE A 127 5.46 7.16 -7.49
CA ILE A 127 5.76 6.09 -6.52
C ILE A 127 5.03 6.42 -5.21
N ILE A 128 4.00 5.66 -4.90
CA ILE A 128 3.17 5.91 -3.72
C ILE A 128 3.88 5.44 -2.45
N CYS A 129 4.31 4.18 -2.43
CA CYS A 129 4.89 3.56 -1.24
C CYS A 129 5.71 2.34 -1.59
N ASN A 130 6.51 1.91 -0.62
CA ASN A 130 7.27 0.66 -0.66
C ASN A 130 6.78 -0.25 0.45
N ILE A 131 6.73 -1.56 0.17
CA ILE A 131 6.34 -2.58 1.14
C ILE A 131 7.35 -3.73 1.02
N TRP A 132 7.79 -4.22 2.16
CA TRP A 132 8.66 -5.41 2.19
C TRP A 132 8.48 -6.22 3.46
#